data_5770ef04f9d1b172462a9a210604c521
#
_entry.id   5770ef04f9d1b172462a9a210604c521
#
_cell.length_a   1.000
_cell.length_b   1.000
_cell.length_c   1.000
_cell.angle_alpha   90.00
_cell.angle_beta   90.00
_cell.angle_gamma   90.00
#
_symmetry.space_group_name_H-M   'P 1'
#
loop_
_entity.id
_entity.type
_entity.pdbx_description
1 polymer ?
#
loop_
_entity_poly.entity_id
_entity_poly.type
_entity_poly.pdbx_seq_one_letter_code
_entity_poly.pdbx_strand_id
1 'polypeptide(L)'
;SQISVKTFQIGQGLPDTLEQYGCYTREVVFTIFGRETVNKRMQGSVAGVFNIEELNTELFFVTLNKSDKDFSPSTQYDDYVVSEYKFHWQSQNSDSHKGRGLRFVEQAKNKKKFLLFVREYKRDGFGNTCPFCCFGLVDYISSTGDKPMSINWRMQHPILPQFLKIG
;
A
#
# COMPACT_ATOMS: atom_id res chain seq x y z
N SER A 1 16.36 5.89 -22.47
CA SER A 1 16.20 7.15 -21.73
C SER A 1 15.20 7.00 -20.62
N GLN A 2 15.54 7.48 -19.46
CA GLN A 2 14.63 7.46 -18.32
C GLN A 2 13.61 8.58 -18.47
N ILE A 3 12.34 8.21 -18.37
CA ILE A 3 11.29 9.20 -18.31
C ILE A 3 11.25 9.74 -16.88
N SER A 4 11.51 11.03 -16.74
CA SER A 4 11.41 11.70 -15.46
C SER A 4 9.95 11.74 -15.01
N VAL A 5 9.67 11.20 -13.82
CA VAL A 5 8.32 11.23 -13.25
C VAL A 5 8.19 12.48 -12.41
N LYS A 6 7.19 13.29 -12.73
CA LYS A 6 6.89 14.49 -11.95
C LYS A 6 6.10 14.12 -10.70
N THR A 7 6.67 14.45 -9.53
CA THR A 7 6.00 14.23 -8.25
C THR A 7 5.24 15.49 -7.84
N PHE A 8 4.23 15.33 -6.99
CA PHE A 8 3.45 16.45 -6.47
C PHE A 8 2.84 16.10 -5.12
N GLN A 9 2.54 17.10 -4.32
CA GLN A 9 1.94 16.89 -3.01
C GLN A 9 0.56 16.26 -3.15
N ILE A 10 0.28 15.26 -2.31
CA ILE A 10 -1.03 14.59 -2.31
C ILE A 10 -2.10 15.52 -1.72
N GLY A 11 -1.71 16.29 -0.69
CA GLY A 11 -2.65 17.18 -0.01
C GLY A 11 -3.65 16.42 0.85
N GLN A 12 -4.88 16.89 0.91
CA GLN A 12 -5.99 16.25 1.63
C GLN A 12 -5.69 15.95 3.11
N GLY A 13 -4.93 16.84 3.77
CA GLY A 13 -4.58 16.70 5.17
C GLY A 13 -3.39 15.79 5.45
N LEU A 14 -2.75 15.25 4.41
CA LEU A 14 -1.55 14.44 4.55
C LEU A 14 -0.30 15.33 4.63
N PRO A 15 0.82 14.82 5.20
CA PRO A 15 2.06 15.60 5.28
C PRO A 15 2.53 16.14 3.94
N ASP A 16 3.02 17.38 3.91
CA ASP A 16 3.46 18.05 2.69
C ASP A 16 4.68 17.37 2.04
N THR A 17 5.48 16.69 2.86
CA THR A 17 6.67 15.98 2.36
C THR A 17 6.34 14.68 1.63
N LEU A 18 5.10 14.23 1.73
CA LEU A 18 4.65 13.03 1.04
C LEU A 18 4.11 13.39 -0.33
N GLU A 19 4.72 12.82 -1.37
CA GLU A 19 4.38 13.14 -2.75
C GLU A 19 3.88 11.95 -3.52
N GLN A 20 2.90 12.22 -4.39
CA GLN A 20 2.44 11.24 -5.38
C GLN A 20 3.62 10.85 -6.25
N TYR A 21 3.83 9.56 -6.46
CA TYR A 21 4.91 8.96 -7.24
C TYR A 21 6.31 9.10 -6.63
N GLY A 22 6.42 9.65 -5.42
CA GLY A 22 7.67 9.66 -4.69
C GLY A 22 8.07 8.25 -4.26
N CYS A 23 9.36 8.00 -4.12
CA CYS A 23 9.89 6.70 -3.69
C CYS A 23 10.44 6.81 -2.28
N TYR A 24 10.00 5.92 -1.40
CA TYR A 24 10.33 5.98 0.01
C TYR A 24 10.56 4.58 0.57
N THR A 25 11.53 4.45 1.47
CA THR A 25 11.60 3.25 2.30
C THR A 25 10.48 3.30 3.34
N ARG A 26 10.16 2.16 3.94
CA ARG A 26 9.15 2.10 4.99
C ARG A 26 9.49 3.03 6.14
N GLU A 27 10.77 3.03 6.54
CA GLU A 27 11.28 3.87 7.64
C GLU A 27 11.07 5.36 7.37
N VAL A 28 11.35 5.79 6.14
CA VAL A 28 11.14 7.19 5.74
C VAL A 28 9.66 7.55 5.79
N VAL A 29 8.78 6.67 5.31
CA VAL A 29 7.34 6.89 5.39
C VAL A 29 6.89 7.09 6.83
N PHE A 30 7.33 6.21 7.75
CA PHE A 30 6.98 6.35 9.16
C PHE A 30 7.50 7.65 9.76
N THR A 31 8.69 8.08 9.38
CA THR A 31 9.25 9.36 9.81
C THR A 31 8.40 10.53 9.32
N ILE A 32 7.96 10.49 8.07
CA ILE A 32 7.09 11.51 7.49
C ILE A 32 5.81 11.66 8.30
N PHE A 33 5.26 10.54 8.81
CA PHE A 33 4.05 10.55 9.63
C PHE A 33 4.32 10.75 11.13
N GLY A 34 5.55 11.16 11.50
CA GLY A 34 5.89 11.42 12.89
C GLY A 34 6.15 10.19 13.75
N ARG A 35 6.36 9.03 13.12
CA ARG A 35 6.72 7.79 13.80
C ARG A 35 8.23 7.61 13.74
N GLU A 36 8.96 8.26 14.65
CA GLU A 36 10.43 8.32 14.61
C GLU A 36 11.11 6.97 14.78
N THR A 37 10.48 6.07 15.49
CA THR A 37 11.03 4.73 15.68
C THR A 37 10.08 3.69 15.13
N VAL A 38 10.51 3.08 14.03
CA VAL A 38 9.92 1.82 13.62
C VAL A 38 10.56 0.78 14.53
N ASN A 39 9.99 0.57 15.73
CA ASN A 39 10.52 -0.45 16.62
C ASN A 39 10.30 -1.83 16.00
N LYS A 40 11.03 -2.83 16.48
CA LYS A 40 10.94 -4.19 15.96
C LYS A 40 9.51 -4.75 15.98
N ARG A 41 8.72 -4.31 16.97
CA ARG A 41 7.32 -4.72 17.11
C ARG A 41 6.47 -4.21 15.96
N MET A 42 6.68 -2.97 15.54
CA MET A 42 5.95 -2.39 14.40
C MET A 42 6.36 -3.06 13.09
N GLN A 43 7.64 -3.37 12.93
CA GLN A 43 8.12 -4.05 11.73
C GLN A 43 7.59 -5.48 11.60
N GLY A 44 7.48 -6.19 12.72
CA GLY A 44 7.09 -7.59 12.72
C GLY A 44 5.60 -7.85 12.73
N SER A 45 4.81 -6.92 13.26
CA SER A 45 3.37 -7.13 13.45
C SER A 45 2.52 -6.63 12.28
N VAL A 46 3.11 -5.89 11.35
CA VAL A 46 2.34 -5.20 10.31
C VAL A 46 2.49 -5.92 8.99
N ALA A 47 1.58 -6.83 8.70
CA ALA A 47 1.52 -7.50 7.41
C ALA A 47 1.09 -6.53 6.31
N GLY A 48 1.83 -5.44 6.14
CA GLY A 48 1.62 -4.46 5.09
C GLY A 48 0.56 -3.41 5.35
N VAL A 49 -0.08 -3.39 6.51
CA VAL A 49 -1.10 -2.38 6.84
C VAL A 49 -0.71 -1.65 8.11
N PHE A 50 -0.77 -0.32 8.08
CA PHE A 50 -0.42 0.50 9.23
C PHE A 50 -1.40 1.67 9.40
N ASN A 51 -2.06 1.75 10.56
CA ASN A 51 -3.06 2.78 10.83
C ASN A 51 -2.43 4.04 11.42
N ILE A 52 -2.69 5.18 10.79
CA ILE A 52 -2.34 6.51 11.31
C ILE A 52 -3.63 7.12 11.86
N GLU A 53 -3.89 6.85 13.12
CA GLU A 53 -5.17 7.14 13.75
C GLU A 53 -5.55 8.62 13.70
N GLU A 54 -4.62 9.52 14.03
CA GLU A 54 -4.87 10.96 14.08
C GLU A 54 -5.23 11.57 12.72
N LEU A 55 -4.93 10.89 11.63
CA LEU A 55 -5.27 11.35 10.28
C LEU A 55 -6.40 10.52 9.66
N ASN A 56 -6.95 9.57 10.40
CA ASN A 56 -7.95 8.64 9.89
C ASN A 56 -7.49 7.99 8.56
N THR A 57 -6.22 7.58 8.51
CA THR A 57 -5.55 7.08 7.31
C THR A 57 -4.87 5.76 7.62
N GLU A 58 -5.01 4.78 6.72
CA GLU A 58 -4.23 3.54 6.79
C GLU A 58 -3.26 3.50 5.62
N LEU A 59 -2.05 3.03 5.90
CA LEU A 59 -0.97 2.87 4.92
C LEU A 59 -0.92 1.41 4.49
N PHE A 60 -0.90 1.16 3.19
CA PHE A 60 -0.73 -0.18 2.61
C PHE A 60 0.65 -0.27 1.96
N PHE A 61 1.43 -1.26 2.37
CA PHE A 61 2.74 -1.55 1.77
C PHE A 61 2.65 -2.88 1.02
N VAL A 62 2.86 -2.84 -0.29
CA VAL A 62 2.68 -3.99 -1.17
C VAL A 62 3.94 -4.27 -1.96
N THR A 63 4.35 -5.54 -2.00
CA THR A 63 5.41 -6.04 -2.88
C THR A 63 4.74 -6.92 -3.93
N LEU A 64 4.88 -6.59 -5.21
CA LEU A 64 4.20 -7.29 -6.30
C LEU A 64 4.80 -8.67 -6.58
N ASN A 65 6.13 -8.75 -6.65
CA ASN A 65 6.82 -10.02 -6.90
C ASN A 65 7.38 -10.58 -5.60
N LYS A 66 6.64 -11.49 -5.01
CA LYS A 66 7.00 -12.13 -3.75
C LYS A 66 7.62 -13.49 -4.04
N SER A 67 8.75 -13.77 -3.38
CA SER A 67 9.38 -15.09 -3.47
C SER A 67 9.17 -15.85 -2.17
N ASP A 68 9.18 -17.18 -2.24
CA ASP A 68 9.08 -18.05 -1.07
C ASP A 68 10.22 -17.83 -0.09
N LYS A 69 11.35 -17.34 -0.59
CA LYS A 69 12.52 -17.04 0.21
C LYS A 69 12.30 -15.87 1.16
N ASP A 70 11.56 -14.85 0.69
CA ASP A 70 11.35 -13.61 1.44
C ASP A 70 10.03 -13.58 2.19
N PHE A 71 9.07 -14.42 1.81
CA PHE A 71 7.72 -14.40 2.36
C PHE A 71 7.26 -15.82 2.67
N SER A 72 6.66 -16.00 3.84
CA SER A 72 5.99 -17.27 4.15
C SER A 72 4.71 -17.41 3.32
N PRO A 73 4.20 -18.63 3.12
CA PRO A 73 2.95 -18.82 2.39
C PRO A 73 1.78 -18.00 2.94
N SER A 74 1.75 -17.78 4.25
CA SER A 74 0.68 -17.02 4.90
C SER A 74 0.73 -15.52 4.62
N THR A 75 1.85 -15.01 4.07
CA THR A 75 2.03 -13.59 3.74
C THR A 75 2.18 -13.34 2.24
N GLN A 76 1.97 -14.37 1.42
CA GLN A 76 2.01 -14.23 -0.04
C GLN A 76 0.61 -13.95 -0.57
N TYR A 77 0.15 -12.71 -0.31
CA TYR A 77 -1.15 -12.27 -0.78
C TYR A 77 -1.14 -12.04 -2.29
N ASP A 78 -2.32 -12.16 -2.89
CA ASP A 78 -2.51 -12.00 -4.33
C ASP A 78 -2.80 -10.52 -4.65
N ASP A 79 -1.73 -9.72 -4.71
CA ASP A 79 -1.80 -8.29 -4.98
C ASP A 79 -1.30 -8.01 -6.39
N TYR A 80 -2.09 -7.30 -7.19
CA TYR A 80 -1.69 -7.01 -8.56
C TYR A 80 -2.40 -5.79 -9.14
N VAL A 81 -1.76 -5.18 -10.14
CA VAL A 81 -2.34 -4.08 -10.91
C VAL A 81 -3.36 -4.65 -11.90
N VAL A 82 -4.57 -4.12 -11.89
CA VAL A 82 -5.62 -4.53 -12.84
C VAL A 82 -5.59 -3.64 -14.08
N SER A 83 -5.52 -2.34 -13.87
CA SER A 83 -5.48 -1.34 -14.94
C SER A 83 -4.89 -0.04 -14.40
N GLU A 84 -4.86 1.00 -15.24
CA GLU A 84 -4.30 2.31 -14.88
C GLU A 84 -4.92 2.90 -13.61
N TYR A 85 -6.20 2.63 -13.35
CA TYR A 85 -6.92 3.18 -12.20
C TYR A 85 -7.46 2.12 -11.24
N LYS A 86 -7.03 0.87 -11.37
CA LYS A 86 -7.58 -0.20 -10.54
C LYS A 86 -6.49 -1.13 -10.02
N PHE A 87 -6.51 -1.39 -8.71
CA PHE A 87 -5.58 -2.27 -8.04
C PHE A 87 -6.32 -3.34 -7.24
N HIS A 88 -5.90 -4.60 -7.40
CA HIS A 88 -6.41 -5.73 -6.61
C HIS A 88 -5.50 -6.00 -5.44
N TRP A 89 -6.08 -6.11 -4.25
CA TRP A 89 -5.37 -6.28 -3.00
C TRP A 89 -6.08 -7.29 -2.11
N GLN A 90 -5.30 -8.10 -1.40
CA GLN A 90 -5.84 -8.99 -0.37
C GLN A 90 -5.52 -8.45 1.02
N SER A 91 -6.52 -8.45 1.89
CA SER A 91 -6.38 -8.03 3.27
C SER A 91 -5.59 -9.06 4.08
N GLN A 92 -5.34 -8.74 5.33
CA GLN A 92 -4.76 -9.70 6.27
C GLN A 92 -5.70 -10.90 6.44
N ASN A 93 -5.12 -12.07 6.77
CA ASN A 93 -5.88 -13.31 6.92
C ASN A 93 -6.97 -13.26 8.01
N SER A 94 -6.86 -12.30 8.93
CA SER A 94 -7.86 -12.12 9.99
C SER A 94 -9.03 -11.25 9.59
N ASP A 95 -8.97 -10.56 8.45
CA ASP A 95 -9.99 -9.61 8.04
C ASP A 95 -11.19 -10.28 7.35
N SER A 96 -12.39 -9.87 7.73
CA SER A 96 -13.64 -10.34 7.13
C SER A 96 -14.62 -9.17 7.00
N HIS A 97 -15.66 -9.37 6.17
CA HIS A 97 -16.74 -8.38 5.99
C HIS A 97 -17.53 -8.12 7.27
N LYS A 98 -17.56 -9.08 8.19
CA LYS A 98 -18.27 -8.97 9.47
C LYS A 98 -17.36 -8.57 10.63
N GLY A 99 -16.07 -8.38 10.36
CA GLY A 99 -15.08 -8.03 11.37
C GLY A 99 -14.34 -6.77 11.03
N ARG A 100 -13.02 -6.77 11.25
CA ARG A 100 -12.15 -5.61 11.02
C ARG A 100 -12.14 -5.16 9.56
N GLY A 101 -12.43 -6.04 8.62
CA GLY A 101 -12.48 -5.71 7.20
C GLY A 101 -13.63 -4.80 6.81
N LEU A 102 -14.62 -4.63 7.68
CA LEU A 102 -15.74 -3.74 7.42
C LEU A 102 -15.28 -2.29 7.21
N ARG A 103 -14.17 -1.88 7.83
CA ARG A 103 -13.63 -0.53 7.67
C ARG A 103 -13.25 -0.20 6.22
N PHE A 104 -12.89 -1.20 5.43
CA PHE A 104 -12.59 -1.01 4.01
C PHE A 104 -13.87 -0.72 3.22
N VAL A 105 -14.89 -1.56 3.45
CA VAL A 105 -16.18 -1.46 2.77
C VAL A 105 -16.89 -0.14 3.11
N GLU A 106 -16.78 0.30 4.36
CA GLU A 106 -17.43 1.51 4.86
C GLU A 106 -16.54 2.76 4.72
N GLN A 107 -15.58 2.74 3.82
CA GLN A 107 -14.65 3.87 3.62
C GLN A 107 -15.35 5.22 3.48
N ALA A 108 -16.33 5.31 2.58
CA ALA A 108 -17.03 6.56 2.32
C ALA A 108 -17.82 7.05 3.54
N LYS A 109 -18.47 6.14 4.26
CA LYS A 109 -19.23 6.43 5.46
C LYS A 109 -18.34 7.00 6.57
N ASN A 110 -17.17 6.42 6.74
CA ASN A 110 -16.23 6.80 7.80
C ASN A 110 -15.23 7.86 7.37
N LYS A 111 -15.27 8.28 6.12
CA LYS A 111 -14.32 9.25 5.53
C LYS A 111 -12.88 8.83 5.74
N LYS A 112 -12.63 7.52 5.68
CA LYS A 112 -11.32 6.95 5.89
C LYS A 112 -10.48 7.09 4.63
N LYS A 113 -9.17 7.37 4.82
CA LYS A 113 -8.22 7.43 3.71
C LYS A 113 -7.37 6.17 3.71
N PHE A 114 -7.12 5.63 2.52
CA PHE A 114 -6.19 4.52 2.33
C PHE A 114 -5.12 4.96 1.35
N LEU A 115 -3.87 4.85 1.77
CA LEU A 115 -2.71 5.32 1.02
C LEU A 115 -1.86 4.12 0.63
N LEU A 116 -1.64 3.94 -0.68
CA LEU A 116 -1.00 2.76 -1.22
C LEU A 116 0.45 3.02 -1.60
N PHE A 117 1.34 2.16 -1.11
CA PHE A 117 2.78 2.16 -1.43
C PHE A 117 3.11 0.81 -2.05
N VAL A 118 3.71 0.82 -3.22
CA VAL A 118 3.97 -0.40 -4.00
C VAL A 118 5.42 -0.45 -4.45
N ARG A 119 6.01 -1.63 -4.40
CA ARG A 119 7.32 -1.92 -5.01
C ARG A 119 7.22 -3.23 -5.78
N GLU A 120 8.07 -3.39 -6.80
CA GLU A 120 8.08 -4.62 -7.58
C GLU A 120 8.73 -5.77 -6.82
N TYR A 121 9.91 -5.53 -6.26
CA TYR A 121 10.68 -6.53 -5.52
C TYR A 121 11.04 -6.04 -4.13
N LYS A 122 11.19 -6.97 -3.19
CA LYS A 122 11.67 -6.64 -1.84
C LYS A 122 13.12 -6.18 -1.87
N ARG A 123 13.94 -6.86 -2.67
CA ARG A 123 15.37 -6.57 -2.79
C ARG A 123 15.76 -6.40 -4.25
N ASP A 124 16.76 -5.54 -4.49
CA ASP A 124 17.33 -5.38 -5.83
C ASP A 124 18.35 -6.50 -6.11
N GLY A 125 18.99 -6.45 -7.29
CA GLY A 125 19.98 -7.44 -7.70
C GLY A 125 21.27 -7.44 -6.86
N PHE A 126 21.44 -6.44 -6.01
CA PHE A 126 22.62 -6.30 -5.13
C PHE A 126 22.27 -6.60 -3.66
N GLY A 127 21.07 -7.06 -3.39
CA GLY A 127 20.64 -7.39 -2.03
C GLY A 127 20.14 -6.22 -1.20
N ASN A 128 20.06 -5.02 -1.75
CA ASN A 128 19.55 -3.84 -1.06
C ASN A 128 18.02 -3.84 -1.04
N THR A 129 17.43 -3.40 0.07
CA THR A 129 15.98 -3.28 0.17
C THR A 129 15.47 -2.21 -0.79
N CYS A 130 14.50 -2.56 -1.61
CA CYS A 130 13.89 -1.63 -2.56
C CYS A 130 12.94 -0.67 -1.86
N PRO A 131 12.92 0.61 -2.24
CA PRO A 131 11.92 1.54 -1.75
C PRO A 131 10.57 1.26 -2.38
N PHE A 132 9.53 1.79 -1.74
CA PHE A 132 8.17 1.76 -2.28
C PHE A 132 7.89 3.04 -3.07
N CYS A 133 7.14 2.90 -4.15
CA CYS A 133 6.59 4.05 -4.87
C CYS A 133 5.23 4.40 -4.26
N CYS A 134 4.98 5.68 -3.99
CA CYS A 134 3.70 6.14 -3.48
C CYS A 134 2.69 6.19 -4.63
N PHE A 135 1.73 5.26 -4.60
CA PHE A 135 0.63 5.24 -5.58
C PHE A 135 -0.47 6.22 -5.23
N GLY A 136 -0.44 6.78 -4.01
CA GLY A 136 -1.40 7.77 -3.58
C GLY A 136 -2.64 7.17 -2.93
N LEU A 137 -3.67 7.99 -2.81
CA LEU A 137 -4.92 7.60 -2.18
C LEU A 137 -5.76 6.71 -3.07
N VAL A 138 -6.42 5.74 -2.46
CA VAL A 138 -7.27 4.77 -3.16
C VAL A 138 -8.65 4.73 -2.51
N ASP A 139 -9.67 4.42 -3.32
CA ASP A 139 -11.05 4.34 -2.89
C ASP A 139 -11.61 2.94 -3.13
N TYR A 140 -12.41 2.48 -2.18
CA TYR A 140 -13.03 1.15 -2.25
C TYR A 140 -13.99 1.04 -3.44
N ILE A 141 -13.88 -0.06 -4.19
CA ILE A 141 -14.80 -0.37 -5.28
C ILE A 141 -15.68 -1.56 -4.90
N SER A 142 -15.06 -2.70 -4.62
CA SER A 142 -15.76 -3.96 -4.39
C SER A 142 -14.87 -4.94 -3.64
N SER A 143 -15.48 -5.96 -3.07
CA SER A 143 -14.75 -7.01 -2.37
C SER A 143 -15.47 -8.35 -2.43
N THR A 144 -14.70 -9.42 -2.28
CA THR A 144 -15.21 -10.78 -2.20
C THR A 144 -14.38 -11.58 -1.18
N GLY A 145 -15.01 -12.58 -0.59
CA GLY A 145 -14.33 -13.50 0.31
C GLY A 145 -13.99 -12.92 1.67
N ASP A 146 -13.57 -13.79 2.55
CA ASP A 146 -13.16 -13.45 3.91
C ASP A 146 -11.91 -14.21 4.27
N LYS A 147 -11.08 -13.62 5.13
CA LYS A 147 -9.90 -14.23 5.75
C LYS A 147 -8.91 -14.84 4.75
N PRO A 148 -8.38 -14.13 3.75
CA PRO A 148 -8.46 -12.69 3.55
C PRO A 148 -9.62 -12.27 2.64
N MET A 149 -9.94 -10.98 2.71
CA MET A 149 -10.83 -10.34 1.73
C MET A 149 -10.05 -9.98 0.49
N SER A 150 -10.64 -10.20 -0.68
CA SER A 150 -10.09 -9.70 -1.95
C SER A 150 -10.79 -8.40 -2.28
N ILE A 151 -10.05 -7.31 -2.40
CA ILE A 151 -10.60 -5.98 -2.55
C ILE A 151 -10.06 -5.32 -3.81
N ASN A 152 -10.95 -4.70 -4.57
CA ASN A 152 -10.58 -3.85 -5.69
C ASN A 152 -10.61 -2.39 -5.25
N TRP A 153 -9.52 -1.69 -5.49
CA TRP A 153 -9.34 -0.29 -5.15
C TRP A 153 -9.25 0.56 -6.41
N ARG A 154 -9.90 1.74 -6.38
CA ARG A 154 -9.77 2.75 -7.43
C ARG A 154 -8.66 3.71 -7.06
N MET A 155 -7.76 3.97 -8.00
CA MET A 155 -6.70 4.95 -7.83
C MET A 155 -7.25 6.35 -8.06
N GLN A 156 -6.89 7.31 -7.23
CA GLN A 156 -7.23 8.71 -7.48
C GLN A 156 -6.34 9.31 -8.57
N HIS A 157 -5.11 8.78 -8.71
CA HIS A 157 -4.17 9.15 -9.78
C HIS A 157 -3.72 7.89 -10.49
N PRO A 158 -3.45 7.97 -11.80
CA PRO A 158 -3.15 6.75 -12.57
C PRO A 158 -1.86 6.08 -12.13
N ILE A 159 -1.86 4.75 -12.22
CA ILE A 159 -0.68 3.94 -11.98
C ILE A 159 0.32 4.20 -13.11
N LEU A 160 1.60 4.36 -12.75
CA LEU A 160 2.65 4.64 -13.74
C LEU A 160 2.79 3.48 -14.73
N PRO A 161 3.09 3.79 -16.01
CA PRO A 161 3.20 2.75 -17.05
C PRO A 161 4.15 1.60 -16.72
N GLN A 162 5.22 1.87 -15.99
CA GLN A 162 6.19 0.85 -15.61
C GLN A 162 5.59 -0.27 -14.76
N PHE A 163 4.53 0.02 -14.00
CA PHE A 163 3.85 -0.98 -13.17
C PHE A 163 2.72 -1.70 -13.92
N LEU A 164 2.27 -1.17 -15.04
CA LEU A 164 1.23 -1.80 -15.85
C LEU A 164 1.72 -3.03 -16.60
N LYS A 165 3.04 -3.17 -16.74
CA LYS A 165 3.67 -4.28 -17.46
C LYS A 165 3.98 -5.46 -16.55
N ILE A 166 3.70 -5.32 -15.25
CA ILE A 166 3.93 -6.38 -14.26
C ILE A 166 2.65 -7.19 -14.16
N GLY A 167 2.68 -8.39 -14.68
CA GLY A 167 1.49 -9.22 -14.70
C GLY A 167 1.68 -10.57 -14.13
#